data_49ba8a13e4d63ede14797bea14374c33
#
_entry.id   49ba8a13e4d63ede14797bea14374c33
#
_cell.length_a   1.000
_cell.length_b   1.000
_cell.length_c   1.000
_cell.angle_alpha   90.00
_cell.angle_beta   90.00
_cell.angle_gamma   90.00
#
_symmetry.space_group_name_H-M   'P 1'
#
loop_
_entity.id
_entity.type
_entity.pdbx_description
1 polymer ?
#
loop_
_entity_poly.entity_id
_entity_poly.type
_entity_poly.pdbx_seq_one_letter_code
_entity_poly.pdbx_strand_id
1 'polypeptide(L)'
;MNLTFQYKLNLTTKQIKIFDTILEEQRILYNAALQERNDAYKKKNISISKFDQFKHLSEIKQDVPVNIQRWTLTKLDNAYKAFFDRVKSNPKKAGFTRYRSKDAWKSFGFIEFAGITLKNNIIKFNKCWIRT
;
A
#
# COMPACT_ATOMS: atom_id res chain seq x y z
N MET A 1 -17.18 16.47 8.67
CA MET A 1 -16.63 15.59 9.73
C MET A 1 -16.45 14.19 9.18
N ASN A 2 -15.26 13.62 9.31
CA ASN A 2 -15.00 12.26 8.85
C ASN A 2 -15.23 11.27 9.98
N LEU A 3 -16.04 10.24 9.71
CA LEU A 3 -16.31 9.18 10.67
C LEU A 3 -15.66 7.88 10.20
N THR A 4 -15.04 7.16 11.12
CA THR A 4 -14.43 5.88 10.86
C THR A 4 -15.21 4.79 11.56
N PHE A 5 -15.56 3.74 10.83
CA PHE A 5 -16.26 2.57 11.36
C PHE A 5 -15.36 1.35 11.21
N GLN A 6 -15.39 0.47 12.20
CA GLN A 6 -14.66 -0.79 12.17
C GLN A 6 -15.66 -1.96 12.20
N TYR A 7 -15.43 -2.91 11.31
CA TYR A 7 -16.24 -4.13 11.23
C TYR A 7 -15.33 -5.35 11.19
N LYS A 8 -15.74 -6.41 11.87
CA LYS A 8 -15.07 -7.69 11.76
C LYS A 8 -15.49 -8.36 10.46
N LEU A 9 -14.53 -8.86 9.69
CA LEU A 9 -14.80 -9.58 8.46
C LEU A 9 -14.87 -11.09 8.73
N ASN A 10 -15.90 -11.73 8.20
CA ASN A 10 -16.06 -13.18 8.27
C ASN A 10 -15.58 -13.79 6.95
N LEU A 11 -14.30 -14.18 6.92
CA LEU A 11 -13.67 -14.67 5.70
C LEU A 11 -13.78 -16.19 5.62
N THR A 12 -14.10 -16.69 4.41
CA THR A 12 -13.99 -18.12 4.11
C THR A 12 -12.51 -18.48 3.91
N THR A 13 -12.20 -19.78 3.97
CA THR A 13 -10.82 -20.27 3.74
C THR A 13 -10.29 -19.81 2.37
N LYS A 14 -11.13 -19.83 1.35
CA LYS A 14 -10.76 -19.36 0.01
C LYS A 14 -10.46 -17.86 -0.01
N GLN A 15 -11.26 -17.07 0.70
CA GLN A 15 -11.07 -15.62 0.80
C GLN A 15 -9.80 -15.26 1.57
N ILE A 16 -9.46 -16.02 2.62
CA ILE A 16 -8.21 -15.84 3.35
C ILE A 16 -7.01 -16.01 2.43
N LYS A 17 -7.03 -17.02 1.56
CA LYS A 17 -5.95 -17.24 0.58
C LYS A 17 -5.84 -16.08 -0.41
N ILE A 18 -6.96 -15.54 -0.86
CA ILE A 18 -6.98 -14.38 -1.76
C ILE A 18 -6.38 -13.17 -1.07
N PHE A 19 -6.75 -12.92 0.18
CA PHE A 19 -6.22 -11.80 0.96
C PHE A 19 -4.72 -11.95 1.22
N ASP A 20 -4.26 -13.15 1.55
CA ASP A 20 -2.84 -13.41 1.74
C ASP A 20 -2.04 -13.13 0.46
N THR A 21 -2.59 -13.50 -0.70
CA THR A 21 -1.97 -13.22 -2.00
C THR A 21 -1.89 -11.72 -2.25
N ILE A 22 -2.98 -10.97 -1.99
CA ILE A 22 -3.00 -9.51 -2.13
C ILE A 22 -1.97 -8.87 -1.22
N LEU A 23 -1.92 -9.28 0.04
CA LEU A 23 -0.97 -8.74 1.01
C LEU A 23 0.48 -8.98 0.56
N GLU A 24 0.80 -10.17 0.09
CA GLU A 24 2.14 -10.50 -0.38
C GLU A 24 2.52 -9.69 -1.62
N GLU A 25 1.61 -9.56 -2.59
CA GLU A 25 1.84 -8.73 -3.77
C GLU A 25 2.07 -7.26 -3.41
N GLN A 26 1.31 -6.73 -2.44
CA GLN A 26 1.49 -5.35 -2.02
C GLN A 26 2.78 -5.16 -1.23
N ARG A 27 3.20 -6.13 -0.43
CA ARG A 27 4.49 -6.08 0.24
C ARG A 27 5.64 -6.04 -0.77
N ILE A 28 5.57 -6.89 -1.78
CA ILE A 28 6.57 -6.92 -2.87
C ILE A 28 6.59 -5.58 -3.60
N LEU A 29 5.43 -5.02 -3.92
CA LEU A 29 5.33 -3.73 -4.59
C LEU A 29 5.93 -2.61 -3.73
N TYR A 30 5.62 -2.58 -2.45
CA TYR A 30 6.16 -1.58 -1.52
C TYR A 30 7.69 -1.64 -1.47
N ASN A 31 8.23 -2.84 -1.31
CA ASN A 31 9.68 -3.03 -1.21
C ASN A 31 10.40 -2.71 -2.53
N ALA A 32 9.79 -3.08 -3.67
CA ALA A 32 10.33 -2.76 -5.00
C ALA A 32 10.33 -1.24 -5.24
N ALA A 33 9.25 -0.56 -4.88
CA ALA A 33 9.15 0.89 -5.01
C ALA A 33 10.13 1.62 -4.09
N LEU A 34 10.34 1.12 -2.88
CA LEU A 34 11.34 1.63 -1.96
C LEU A 34 12.75 1.50 -2.54
N GLN A 35 13.06 0.34 -3.12
CA GLN A 35 14.35 0.11 -3.77
C GLN A 35 14.56 1.07 -4.94
N GLU A 36 13.52 1.28 -5.75
CA GLU A 36 13.57 2.23 -6.87
C GLU A 36 13.92 3.64 -6.43
N ARG A 37 13.25 4.12 -5.36
CA ARG A 37 13.53 5.45 -4.80
C ARG A 37 14.94 5.56 -4.24
N ASN A 38 15.38 4.55 -3.51
CA ASN A 38 16.73 4.53 -2.94
C ASN A 38 17.80 4.54 -4.02
N ASP A 39 17.62 3.73 -5.06
CA ASP A 39 18.57 3.65 -6.18
C ASP A 39 18.62 4.95 -6.97
N ALA A 40 17.47 5.57 -7.25
CA ALA A 40 17.41 6.84 -7.96
C ALA A 40 18.13 7.95 -7.19
N TYR A 41 17.96 8.00 -5.88
CA TYR A 41 18.61 9.00 -5.04
C TYR A 41 20.12 8.76 -4.94
N LYS A 42 20.54 7.51 -4.68
CA LYS A 42 21.96 7.18 -4.47
C LYS A 42 22.77 7.26 -5.75
N LYS A 43 22.22 6.80 -6.88
CA LYS A 43 22.95 6.71 -8.15
C LYS A 43 22.86 7.96 -9.00
N LYS A 44 21.73 8.65 -9.00
CA LYS A 44 21.44 9.78 -9.88
C LYS A 44 21.05 11.05 -9.14
N ASN A 45 20.98 11.01 -7.82
CA ASN A 45 20.52 12.12 -6.97
C ASN A 45 19.15 12.66 -7.41
N ILE A 46 18.26 11.75 -7.86
CA ILE A 46 16.91 12.08 -8.33
C ILE A 46 15.91 11.67 -7.25
N SER A 47 14.93 12.55 -6.99
CA SER A 47 13.81 12.25 -6.12
C SER A 47 12.61 11.80 -6.96
N ILE A 48 12.10 10.61 -6.69
CA ILE A 48 10.94 10.05 -7.38
C ILE A 48 9.70 10.30 -6.53
N SER A 49 8.63 10.82 -7.13
CA SER A 49 7.35 11.03 -6.47
C SER A 49 6.45 9.81 -6.61
N LYS A 50 5.36 9.76 -5.79
CA LYS A 50 4.36 8.71 -5.94
C LYS A 50 3.69 8.73 -7.31
N PHE A 51 3.53 9.91 -7.91
CA PHE A 51 2.92 10.05 -9.25
C PHE A 51 3.80 9.45 -10.33
N ASP A 52 5.11 9.58 -10.22
CA ASP A 52 6.06 8.92 -11.12
C ASP A 52 5.92 7.40 -11.02
N GLN A 53 5.78 6.88 -9.81
CA GLN A 53 5.62 5.45 -9.59
C GLN A 53 4.24 4.94 -10.04
N PHE A 54 3.19 5.76 -9.93
CA PHE A 54 1.87 5.42 -10.45
C PHE A 54 1.88 5.17 -11.96
N LYS A 55 2.69 5.92 -12.70
CA LYS A 55 2.81 5.76 -14.15
C LYS A 55 3.37 4.40 -14.55
N HIS A 56 4.18 3.79 -13.70
CA HIS A 56 4.79 2.50 -13.96
C HIS A 56 3.91 1.31 -13.56
N LEU A 57 2.75 1.54 -12.94
CA LEU A 57 1.88 0.45 -12.52
C LEU A 57 1.35 -0.40 -13.67
N SER A 58 1.18 0.18 -14.87
CA SER A 58 0.75 -0.55 -16.05
C SER A 58 1.77 -1.60 -16.50
N GLU A 59 3.03 -1.43 -16.13
CA GLU A 59 4.11 -2.36 -16.44
C GLU A 59 4.17 -3.51 -15.43
N ILE A 60 3.54 -3.35 -14.27
CA ILE A 60 3.51 -4.35 -13.20
C ILE A 60 2.20 -5.12 -13.31
N LYS A 61 2.29 -6.41 -13.67
CA LYS A 61 1.12 -7.26 -13.81
C LYS A 61 0.74 -7.86 -12.46
N GLN A 62 -0.26 -7.27 -11.81
CA GLN A 62 -0.88 -7.82 -10.60
C GLN A 62 -2.39 -7.96 -10.81
N ASP A 63 -2.96 -9.04 -10.28
CA ASP A 63 -4.41 -9.31 -10.34
C ASP A 63 -5.19 -8.58 -9.25
N VAL A 64 -4.79 -7.37 -8.92
CA VAL A 64 -5.44 -6.56 -7.89
C VAL A 64 -5.90 -5.23 -8.48
N PRO A 65 -6.97 -4.63 -7.94
CA PRO A 65 -7.40 -3.31 -8.37
C PRO A 65 -6.28 -2.27 -8.25
N VAL A 66 -6.17 -1.39 -9.24
CA VAL A 66 -5.13 -0.35 -9.26
C VAL A 66 -5.21 0.57 -8.04
N ASN A 67 -6.39 0.76 -7.46
CA ASN A 67 -6.55 1.59 -6.26
C ASN A 67 -5.85 0.99 -5.04
N ILE A 68 -5.73 -0.32 -4.94
CA ILE A 68 -4.95 -0.98 -3.88
C ILE A 68 -3.46 -0.72 -4.10
N GLN A 69 -2.99 -0.83 -5.34
CA GLN A 69 -1.59 -0.55 -5.70
C GLN A 69 -1.22 0.90 -5.41
N ARG A 70 -2.08 1.84 -5.77
CA ARG A 70 -1.89 3.26 -5.48
C ARG A 70 -1.87 3.55 -3.98
N TRP A 71 -2.72 2.85 -3.22
CA TRP A 71 -2.70 2.96 -1.75
C TRP A 71 -1.35 2.54 -1.18
N THR A 72 -0.79 1.44 -1.68
CA THR A 72 0.53 0.94 -1.26
C THR A 72 1.63 1.96 -1.54
N LEU A 73 1.63 2.54 -2.75
CA LEU A 73 2.61 3.56 -3.12
C LEU A 73 2.43 4.87 -2.33
N THR A 74 1.19 5.24 -2.01
CA THR A 74 0.90 6.39 -1.16
C THR A 74 1.41 6.17 0.26
N LYS A 75 1.29 4.96 0.79
CA LYS A 75 1.83 4.60 2.09
C LYS A 75 3.35 4.75 2.13
N LEU A 76 4.04 4.33 1.06
CA LEU A 76 5.49 4.53 0.92
C LEU A 76 5.84 6.02 0.85
N ASP A 77 5.08 6.80 0.08
CA ASP A 77 5.30 8.24 -0.05
C ASP A 77 5.13 8.94 1.30
N ASN A 78 4.13 8.57 2.08
CA ASN A 78 3.92 9.12 3.42
C ASN A 78 5.08 8.75 4.37
N ALA A 79 5.63 7.55 4.24
CA ALA A 79 6.79 7.13 5.03
C ALA A 79 8.03 7.97 4.70
N TYR A 80 8.25 8.30 3.42
CA TYR A 80 9.33 9.18 3.02
C TYR A 80 9.12 10.61 3.51
N LYS A 81 7.91 11.13 3.43
CA LYS A 81 7.62 12.47 3.96
C LYS A 81 7.87 12.54 5.46
N ALA A 82 7.46 11.53 6.20
CA ALA A 82 7.72 11.45 7.63
C ALA A 82 9.23 11.38 7.92
N PHE A 83 9.99 10.65 7.11
CA PHE A 83 11.44 10.60 7.21
C PHE A 83 12.07 11.99 7.00
N PHE A 84 11.68 12.71 5.95
CA PHE A 84 12.21 14.04 5.68
C PHE A 84 11.84 15.04 6.79
N ASP A 85 10.64 14.94 7.35
CA ASP A 85 10.23 15.78 8.48
C ASP A 85 11.10 15.49 9.71
N ARG A 86 11.42 14.22 9.98
CA ARG A 86 12.33 13.85 11.07
C ARG A 86 13.74 14.36 10.84
N VAL A 87 14.23 14.35 9.59
CA VAL A 87 15.54 14.90 9.24
C VAL A 87 15.61 16.40 9.56
N LYS A 88 14.54 17.14 9.27
CA LYS A 88 14.46 18.57 9.55
C LYS A 88 14.41 18.88 11.06
N SER A 89 13.64 18.09 11.82
CA SER A 89 13.46 18.34 13.26
C SER A 89 14.57 17.76 14.13
N ASN A 90 15.08 16.57 13.79
CA ASN A 90 16.13 15.91 14.55
C ASN A 90 16.97 14.98 13.67
N PRO A 91 17.98 15.54 12.94
CA PRO A 91 18.78 14.73 12.00
C PRO A 91 19.48 13.53 12.63
N LYS A 92 19.87 13.63 13.91
CA LYS A 92 20.60 12.55 14.60
C LYS A 92 19.74 11.32 14.89
N LYS A 93 18.42 11.50 14.99
CA LYS A 93 17.48 10.42 15.30
C LYS A 93 16.65 9.98 14.11
N ALA A 94 16.85 10.58 12.94
CA ALA A 94 16.11 10.23 11.74
C ALA A 94 16.55 8.86 11.23
N GLY A 95 15.63 7.90 11.18
CA GLY A 95 15.86 6.58 10.61
C GLY A 95 15.28 6.51 9.20
N PHE A 96 16.00 5.84 8.30
CA PHE A 96 15.51 5.60 6.95
C PHE A 96 14.27 4.72 6.93
N THR A 97 13.45 4.89 5.91
CA THR A 97 12.32 3.99 5.63
C THR A 97 12.84 2.58 5.35
N ARG A 98 12.29 1.59 6.04
CA ARG A 98 12.78 0.22 5.99
C ARG A 98 11.91 -0.65 5.10
N TYR A 99 12.51 -1.72 4.56
CA TYR A 99 11.77 -2.76 3.88
C TYR A 99 10.81 -3.44 4.85
N ARG A 100 9.67 -3.91 4.34
CA ARG A 100 8.65 -4.57 5.14
C ARG A 100 8.78 -6.08 5.03
N SER A 101 8.87 -6.75 6.18
CA SER A 101 8.83 -8.20 6.24
C SER A 101 7.39 -8.69 6.11
N LYS A 102 7.22 -9.98 5.85
CA LYS A 102 5.91 -10.61 5.76
C LYS A 102 5.08 -10.41 7.03
N ASP A 103 5.71 -10.52 8.20
CA ASP A 103 5.03 -10.37 9.49
C ASP A 103 4.63 -8.92 9.78
N ALA A 104 5.32 -7.96 9.18
CA ALA A 104 5.03 -6.53 9.37
C ALA A 104 3.99 -5.99 8.38
N TRP A 105 3.63 -6.74 7.33
CA TRP A 105 2.69 -6.30 6.31
C TRP A 105 1.36 -7.03 6.46
N LYS A 106 0.39 -6.43 7.14
CA LYS A 106 -0.86 -7.08 7.52
C LYS A 106 -2.12 -6.35 7.07
N SER A 107 -1.99 -5.31 6.25
CA SER A 107 -3.14 -4.54 5.80
C SER A 107 -2.95 -4.04 4.37
N PHE A 108 -4.07 -3.82 3.69
CA PHE A 108 -4.12 -3.10 2.43
C PHE A 108 -5.37 -2.22 2.43
N GLY A 109 -5.41 -1.25 1.53
CA GLY A 109 -6.54 -0.33 1.45
C GLY A 109 -6.79 0.14 0.03
N PHE A 110 -7.81 0.97 -0.11
CA PHE A 110 -8.17 1.61 -1.37
C PHE A 110 -7.93 3.11 -1.24
N ILE A 111 -7.29 3.71 -2.23
CA ILE A 111 -7.02 5.15 -2.22
C ILE A 111 -8.30 5.96 -2.44
N GLU A 112 -9.25 5.38 -3.17
CA GLU A 112 -10.55 5.98 -3.44
C GLU A 112 -11.64 4.93 -3.22
N PHE A 113 -12.87 5.37 -2.96
CA PHE A 113 -14.00 4.46 -2.81
C PHE A 113 -14.51 4.03 -4.19
N ALA A 114 -13.63 3.42 -4.97
CA ALA A 114 -13.88 2.91 -6.31
C ALA A 114 -13.41 1.47 -6.40
N GLY A 115 -14.25 0.61 -6.97
CA GLY A 115 -13.97 -0.83 -7.06
C GLY A 115 -14.26 -1.60 -5.78
N ILE A 116 -14.74 -0.92 -4.75
CA ILE A 116 -15.18 -1.54 -3.49
C ILE A 116 -16.56 -1.00 -3.15
N THR A 117 -17.47 -1.88 -2.76
CA THR A 117 -18.82 -1.50 -2.35
C THR A 117 -19.19 -2.15 -1.02
N LEU A 118 -19.94 -1.41 -0.19
CA LEU A 118 -20.49 -1.92 1.06
C LEU A 118 -22.01 -1.77 0.99
N LYS A 119 -22.72 -2.90 1.00
CA LYS A 119 -24.17 -2.92 0.95
C LYS A 119 -24.71 -4.15 1.70
N ASN A 120 -25.73 -3.96 2.55
CA ASN A 120 -26.40 -5.03 3.29
C ASN A 120 -25.40 -5.92 4.07
N ASN A 121 -24.44 -5.30 4.77
CA ASN A 121 -23.40 -6.00 5.53
C ASN A 121 -22.49 -6.89 4.68
N ILE A 122 -22.41 -6.62 3.38
CA ILE A 122 -21.51 -7.33 2.46
C ILE A 122 -20.57 -6.32 1.83
N ILE A 123 -19.27 -6.59 1.93
CA ILE A 123 -18.24 -5.86 1.22
C ILE A 123 -17.88 -6.63 -0.04
N LYS A 124 -18.01 -5.96 -1.18
CA LYS A 124 -17.64 -6.55 -2.47
C LYS A 124 -16.50 -5.76 -3.09
N PHE A 125 -15.42 -6.45 -3.45
CA PHE A 125 -14.39 -5.89 -4.32
C PHE A 125 -13.80 -7.01 -5.18
N ASN A 126 -13.36 -6.63 -6.38
CA ASN A 126 -12.88 -7.60 -7.35
C ASN A 126 -13.98 -8.67 -7.56
N LYS A 127 -13.72 -9.93 -7.35
CA LYS A 127 -14.72 -11.01 -7.42
C LYS A 127 -15.05 -11.60 -6.05
N CYS A 128 -14.74 -10.86 -4.99
CA CYS A 128 -14.91 -11.32 -3.62
C CYS A 128 -16.12 -10.67 -2.95
N TRP A 129 -16.95 -11.49 -2.29
CA TRP A 129 -18.09 -11.07 -1.48
C TRP A 129 -17.79 -11.44 -0.03
N ILE A 130 -17.67 -10.47 0.86
CA ILE A 130 -17.25 -10.70 2.24
C ILE A 130 -18.35 -10.23 3.17
N ARG A 131 -18.76 -11.09 4.10
CA ARG A 131 -19.71 -10.73 5.15
C ARG A 131 -19.00 -10.04 6.30
N THR A 132 -19.67 -9.01 6.80
CA THR A 132 -19.22 -8.32 8.01
C THR A 132 -19.90 -8.88 9.26
#